data_f4a7dccec1643be84a77e4a2c55af979
#
_entry.id   f4a7dccec1643be84a77e4a2c55af979
#
_cell.length_a   1.000
_cell.length_b   1.000
_cell.length_c   1.000
_cell.angle_alpha   90.00
_cell.angle_beta   90.00
_cell.angle_gamma   90.00
#
_symmetry.space_group_name_H-M   'P 1'
#
loop_
_entity.id
_entity.type
_entity.pdbx_description
1 polymer ?
#
loop_
_entity_poly.entity_id
_entity_poly.type
_entity_poly.pdbx_seq_one_letter_code
_entity_poly.pdbx_strand_id
1 'polypeptide(L)'
;MKTIRYFATLFYYDGIQIFEARDIIGGHYIAVMIEPIDDMDRYILVGAEPEKLRQFRTGELDLLSLLVDGVEESWFIAKPQNDFNLPLILEIQSSPLKDHPDFLPESGFVLHDIPANTDTILEARTRNNLVLEFAVEPPEAAEKHQIHAGTLAGLLLHLQTLVKHAYSTALRDMPVGSRRNYDAIDACLFNVVIPAAPGSFRVVLEAASAPDVFGVSALSLALERIDCFFEHVNEPKQTVEIVKAHKGHLAGAYLRLLRFLVDNNTYLSYSWAEPKFQNPKHYSVSKTQAVSLVEYLSGISNIGAETVILHGVLDKADRGNGTWRIITEEAGVSGQIKQHGPSLAGLKIGNRYSFTCLEEIEETQEGREQRSLFLMEHEPM
;
A
#
# COMPACT_ATOMS: atom_id res chain seq x y z
N MET A 1 1.25 -36.17 14.74
CA MET A 1 1.70 -36.00 13.34
C MET A 1 1.59 -34.53 13.03
N LYS A 2 2.66 -33.84 12.57
CA LYS A 2 2.62 -32.42 12.23
C LYS A 2 1.70 -32.22 11.03
N THR A 3 0.81 -31.24 11.08
CA THR A 3 -0.06 -30.87 9.96
C THR A 3 0.55 -29.63 9.29
N ILE A 4 1.26 -29.83 8.19
CA ILE A 4 1.95 -28.77 7.46
C ILE A 4 1.21 -28.53 6.14
N ARG A 5 1.02 -27.27 5.78
CA ARG A 5 0.33 -26.84 4.56
C ARG A 5 1.23 -25.95 3.73
N TYR A 6 1.04 -25.96 2.43
CA TYR A 6 1.56 -24.97 1.53
C TYR A 6 1.15 -23.58 2.00
N PHE A 7 2.07 -22.62 1.89
CA PHE A 7 1.82 -21.24 2.27
C PHE A 7 2.07 -20.27 1.10
N ALA A 8 3.25 -20.29 0.49
CA ALA A 8 3.60 -19.36 -0.59
C ALA A 8 4.67 -19.95 -1.53
N THR A 9 4.49 -19.78 -2.85
CA THR A 9 5.54 -20.10 -3.83
C THR A 9 6.66 -19.08 -3.73
N LEU A 10 7.90 -19.54 -3.64
CA LEU A 10 9.10 -18.71 -3.64
C LEU A 10 9.83 -18.72 -4.98
N PHE A 11 9.81 -19.84 -5.70
CA PHE A 11 10.40 -19.93 -7.02
C PHE A 11 9.56 -20.87 -7.92
N TYR A 12 9.26 -20.38 -9.11
CA TYR A 12 8.48 -21.12 -10.13
C TYR A 12 9.26 -21.21 -11.43
N TYR A 13 9.47 -22.43 -11.92
CA TYR A 13 10.06 -22.72 -13.22
C TYR A 13 9.51 -24.05 -13.72
N ASP A 14 8.64 -24.03 -14.73
CA ASP A 14 7.94 -25.23 -15.24
C ASP A 14 7.26 -26.06 -14.13
N GLY A 15 6.74 -25.38 -13.11
CA GLY A 15 6.20 -25.92 -11.89
C GLY A 15 6.76 -25.21 -10.65
N ILE A 16 6.18 -25.49 -9.49
CA ILE A 16 6.64 -24.93 -8.21
C ILE A 16 7.95 -25.62 -7.82
N GLN A 17 9.07 -24.89 -7.81
CA GLN A 17 10.39 -25.41 -7.46
C GLN A 17 10.70 -25.21 -5.97
N ILE A 18 10.33 -24.06 -5.41
CA ILE A 18 10.55 -23.73 -4.00
C ILE A 18 9.29 -23.07 -3.45
N PHE A 19 8.84 -23.51 -2.27
CA PHE A 19 7.74 -22.87 -1.58
C PHE A 19 7.95 -22.86 -0.08
N GLU A 20 7.32 -21.90 0.60
CA GLU A 20 7.17 -21.91 2.03
C GLU A 20 5.96 -22.72 2.44
N ALA A 21 6.08 -23.46 3.53
CA ALA A 21 4.98 -24.15 4.17
C ALA A 21 4.91 -23.78 5.66
N ARG A 22 3.75 -23.95 6.26
CA ARG A 22 3.52 -23.64 7.68
C ARG A 22 2.75 -24.76 8.36
N ASP A 23 3.04 -24.96 9.64
CA ASP A 23 2.22 -25.83 10.48
C ASP A 23 1.13 -25.02 11.23
N ILE A 24 0.23 -25.73 11.88
CA ILE A 24 -0.91 -25.14 12.61
C ILE A 24 -0.52 -24.33 13.85
N ILE A 25 0.74 -24.45 14.32
CA ILE A 25 1.25 -23.74 15.51
C ILE A 25 2.19 -22.60 15.11
N GLY A 26 2.31 -22.27 13.80
CA GLY A 26 3.10 -21.16 13.28
C GLY A 26 4.56 -21.52 12.98
N GLY A 27 4.95 -22.79 12.96
CA GLY A 27 6.27 -23.22 12.51
C GLY A 27 6.42 -22.99 11.00
N HIS A 28 7.59 -22.48 10.60
CA HIS A 28 7.93 -22.20 9.20
C HIS A 28 8.78 -23.32 8.62
N TYR A 29 8.54 -23.64 7.37
CA TYR A 29 9.25 -24.66 6.61
C TYR A 29 9.56 -24.14 5.22
N ILE A 30 10.71 -24.57 4.68
CA ILE A 30 11.06 -24.39 3.28
C ILE A 30 10.94 -25.74 2.56
N ALA A 31 10.30 -25.75 1.42
CA ALA A 31 10.15 -26.92 0.54
C ALA A 31 10.90 -26.68 -0.76
N VAL A 32 11.74 -27.63 -1.18
CA VAL A 32 12.52 -27.58 -2.41
C VAL A 32 12.23 -28.83 -3.23
N MET A 33 11.88 -28.65 -4.49
CA MET A 33 11.57 -29.74 -5.41
C MET A 33 12.79 -30.65 -5.63
N ILE A 34 12.53 -31.94 -5.60
CA ILE A 34 13.46 -33.00 -6.00
C ILE A 34 12.86 -33.77 -7.17
N GLU A 35 13.63 -34.68 -7.77
CA GLU A 35 13.12 -35.45 -8.89
C GLU A 35 11.75 -36.09 -8.59
N PRO A 36 10.76 -35.93 -9.48
CA PRO A 36 9.45 -36.56 -9.32
C PRO A 36 9.57 -38.08 -9.44
N ILE A 37 8.71 -38.81 -8.74
CA ILE A 37 8.59 -40.26 -8.90
C ILE A 37 7.14 -40.56 -9.26
N ASP A 38 6.91 -41.39 -10.26
CA ASP A 38 5.56 -41.80 -10.73
C ASP A 38 4.67 -40.61 -11.07
N ASP A 39 5.18 -39.59 -11.74
CA ASP A 39 4.51 -38.32 -12.10
C ASP A 39 4.00 -37.52 -10.89
N MET A 40 4.50 -37.79 -9.69
CA MET A 40 4.18 -37.03 -8.49
C MET A 40 5.33 -36.13 -8.07
N ASP A 41 5.04 -34.85 -7.91
CA ASP A 41 5.99 -33.87 -7.36
C ASP A 41 6.40 -34.25 -5.94
N ARG A 42 7.70 -34.16 -5.68
CA ARG A 42 8.28 -34.43 -4.37
C ARG A 42 9.18 -33.27 -3.96
N TYR A 43 9.14 -32.96 -2.67
CA TYR A 43 9.90 -31.86 -2.10
C TYR A 43 10.63 -32.33 -0.85
N ILE A 44 11.88 -31.90 -0.67
CA ILE A 44 12.48 -31.88 0.67
C ILE A 44 11.83 -30.75 1.46
N LEU A 45 11.48 -31.00 2.70
CA LEU A 45 10.85 -30.02 3.58
C LEU A 45 11.65 -29.94 4.88
N VAL A 46 12.18 -28.75 5.18
CA VAL A 46 13.03 -28.47 6.34
C VAL A 46 12.42 -27.36 7.16
N GLY A 47 12.45 -27.49 8.50
CA GLY A 47 12.09 -26.41 9.39
C GLY A 47 13.08 -25.24 9.26
N ALA A 48 12.58 -24.03 9.15
CA ALA A 48 13.42 -22.85 8.96
C ALA A 48 13.05 -21.75 9.97
N GLU A 49 14.06 -21.06 10.47
CA GLU A 49 13.85 -19.87 11.29
C GLU A 49 13.26 -18.74 10.44
N PRO A 50 12.26 -17.98 10.94
CA PRO A 50 11.67 -16.87 10.21
C PRO A 50 12.68 -15.86 9.69
N GLU A 51 13.72 -15.57 10.45
CA GLU A 51 14.77 -14.62 10.06
C GLU A 51 15.63 -15.16 8.91
N LYS A 52 16.01 -16.43 8.93
CA LYS A 52 16.75 -17.06 7.83
C LYS A 52 15.91 -17.14 6.54
N LEU A 53 14.60 -17.41 6.67
CA LEU A 53 13.67 -17.34 5.54
C LEU A 53 13.60 -15.91 4.96
N ARG A 54 13.58 -14.89 5.81
CA ARG A 54 13.64 -13.50 5.37
C ARG A 54 14.94 -13.22 4.58
N GLN A 55 16.10 -13.59 5.16
CA GLN A 55 17.40 -13.41 4.51
C GLN A 55 17.50 -14.14 3.16
N PHE A 56 16.93 -15.33 3.07
CA PHE A 56 16.83 -16.04 1.80
C PHE A 56 15.96 -15.30 0.79
N ARG A 57 14.81 -14.80 1.21
CA ARG A 57 13.90 -14.01 0.36
C ARG A 57 14.53 -12.71 -0.14
N THR A 58 15.39 -12.08 0.66
CA THR A 58 16.08 -10.83 0.29
C THR A 58 17.40 -11.06 -0.48
N GLY A 59 17.78 -12.33 -0.70
CA GLY A 59 19.03 -12.67 -1.37
C GLY A 59 20.27 -12.52 -0.49
N GLU A 60 20.10 -12.33 0.82
CA GLU A 60 21.20 -12.22 1.80
C GLU A 60 21.73 -13.60 2.23
N LEU A 61 20.94 -14.65 2.09
CA LEU A 61 21.26 -16.03 2.42
C LEU A 61 21.02 -16.92 1.20
N ASP A 62 21.91 -17.89 0.94
CA ASP A 62 21.70 -18.87 -0.12
C ASP A 62 20.85 -20.06 0.35
N LEU A 63 20.26 -20.78 -0.62
CA LEU A 63 19.37 -21.92 -0.36
C LEU A 63 20.08 -23.05 0.38
N LEU A 64 21.32 -23.34 0.02
CA LEU A 64 22.09 -24.40 0.69
C LEU A 64 22.27 -24.10 2.17
N SER A 65 22.69 -22.90 2.51
CA SER A 65 22.85 -22.46 3.91
C SER A 65 21.50 -22.52 4.67
N LEU A 66 20.40 -22.11 4.04
CA LEU A 66 19.08 -22.22 4.64
C LEU A 66 18.68 -23.67 4.98
N LEU A 67 18.99 -24.62 4.09
CA LEU A 67 18.64 -26.02 4.26
C LEU A 67 19.53 -26.74 5.28
N VAL A 68 20.84 -26.45 5.27
CA VAL A 68 21.84 -27.12 6.14
C VAL A 68 21.73 -26.63 7.58
N ASP A 69 21.44 -25.34 7.75
CA ASP A 69 21.28 -24.69 9.07
C ASP A 69 19.83 -24.76 9.59
N GLY A 70 19.06 -25.73 9.16
CA GLY A 70 17.66 -25.92 9.58
C GLY A 70 17.49 -26.03 11.11
N VAL A 71 16.31 -25.68 11.60
CA VAL A 71 15.98 -25.63 13.06
C VAL A 71 15.91 -27.01 13.69
N GLU A 72 15.66 -28.05 12.91
CA GLU A 72 15.45 -29.42 13.39
C GLU A 72 16.45 -30.38 12.70
N GLU A 73 16.93 -31.38 13.47
CA GLU A 73 17.73 -32.46 12.89
C GLU A 73 16.93 -33.36 11.92
N SER A 74 15.60 -33.36 12.06
CA SER A 74 14.67 -34.13 11.22
C SER A 74 14.12 -33.30 10.07
N TRP A 75 14.11 -33.90 8.88
CA TRP A 75 13.51 -33.34 7.69
C TRP A 75 12.50 -34.31 7.10
N PHE A 76 11.73 -33.85 6.11
CA PHE A 76 10.64 -34.65 5.53
C PHE A 76 10.79 -34.70 4.01
N ILE A 77 10.33 -35.79 3.41
CA ILE A 77 9.91 -35.78 2.01
C ILE A 77 8.42 -35.44 2.01
N ALA A 78 8.08 -34.31 1.40
CA ALA A 78 6.71 -33.81 1.31
C ALA A 78 6.15 -34.07 -0.10
N LYS A 79 4.89 -34.46 -0.16
CA LYS A 79 4.13 -34.64 -1.40
C LYS A 79 2.88 -33.75 -1.32
N PRO A 80 2.69 -32.80 -2.26
CA PRO A 80 1.43 -32.07 -2.33
C PRO A 80 0.30 -33.03 -2.73
N GLN A 81 -0.90 -32.71 -2.26
CA GLN A 81 -2.10 -33.36 -2.76
C GLN A 81 -2.62 -32.58 -3.99
N ASN A 82 -3.60 -33.14 -4.69
CA ASN A 82 -4.19 -32.49 -5.89
C ASN A 82 -4.79 -31.08 -5.60
N ASP A 83 -4.94 -30.74 -4.32
CA ASP A 83 -5.36 -29.42 -3.86
C ASP A 83 -4.32 -28.91 -2.84
N PHE A 84 -3.64 -27.82 -3.16
CA PHE A 84 -2.65 -27.18 -2.29
C PHE A 84 -3.22 -26.61 -0.97
N ASN A 85 -4.55 -26.51 -0.85
CA ASN A 85 -5.21 -26.16 0.41
C ASN A 85 -5.24 -27.33 1.41
N LEU A 86 -4.99 -28.55 0.93
CA LEU A 86 -4.90 -29.72 1.80
C LEU A 86 -3.51 -29.82 2.46
N PRO A 87 -3.42 -30.49 3.62
CA PRO A 87 -2.12 -30.75 4.25
C PRO A 87 -1.19 -31.56 3.34
N LEU A 88 0.10 -31.26 3.40
CA LEU A 88 1.12 -32.06 2.73
C LEU A 88 1.17 -33.48 3.32
N ILE A 89 1.39 -34.48 2.45
CA ILE A 89 1.70 -35.84 2.88
C ILE A 89 3.19 -35.86 3.24
N LEU A 90 3.52 -36.21 4.47
CA LEU A 90 4.88 -36.13 5.01
C LEU A 90 5.46 -37.50 5.31
N GLU A 91 6.67 -37.72 4.83
CA GLU A 91 7.50 -38.89 5.15
C GLU A 91 8.73 -38.42 5.91
N ILE A 92 8.85 -38.83 7.18
CA ILE A 92 9.93 -38.40 8.08
C ILE A 92 11.22 -39.09 7.68
N GLN A 93 12.31 -38.32 7.59
CA GLN A 93 13.67 -38.84 7.38
C GLN A 93 14.44 -38.74 8.70
N SER A 94 15.09 -39.84 9.08
CA SER A 94 15.79 -39.95 10.39
C SER A 94 17.29 -39.66 10.31
N SER A 95 17.85 -39.65 9.10
CA SER A 95 19.27 -39.29 8.88
C SER A 95 19.39 -37.78 8.59
N PRO A 96 20.46 -37.10 9.01
CA PRO A 96 20.69 -35.69 8.73
C PRO A 96 20.66 -35.41 7.21
N LEU A 97 20.07 -34.29 6.78
CA LEU A 97 19.96 -33.92 5.36
C LEU A 97 21.35 -33.76 4.71
N LYS A 98 22.35 -33.31 5.45
CA LYS A 98 23.75 -33.19 5.00
C LYS A 98 24.38 -34.51 4.54
N ASP A 99 23.83 -35.64 4.98
CA ASP A 99 24.29 -36.98 4.60
C ASP A 99 23.67 -37.44 3.24
N HIS A 100 22.82 -36.59 2.66
CA HIS A 100 22.14 -36.80 1.38
C HIS A 100 22.51 -35.70 0.36
N PRO A 101 23.75 -35.63 -0.10
CA PRO A 101 24.22 -34.57 -0.99
C PRO A 101 23.44 -34.48 -2.31
N ASP A 102 22.84 -35.56 -2.76
CA ASP A 102 22.05 -35.62 -4.01
C ASP A 102 20.74 -34.78 -3.91
N PHE A 103 20.32 -34.42 -2.69
CA PHE A 103 19.15 -33.60 -2.47
C PHE A 103 19.47 -32.12 -2.18
N LEU A 104 20.76 -31.81 -2.00
CA LEU A 104 21.18 -30.45 -1.69
C LEU A 104 21.41 -29.66 -2.99
N PRO A 105 20.93 -28.39 -3.04
CA PRO A 105 21.23 -27.52 -4.17
C PRO A 105 22.72 -27.14 -4.19
N GLU A 106 23.19 -26.68 -5.34
CA GLU A 106 24.50 -26.05 -5.43
C GLU A 106 24.54 -24.77 -4.57
N SER A 107 25.72 -24.46 -4.03
CA SER A 107 25.93 -23.24 -3.27
C SER A 107 25.77 -21.98 -4.14
N GLY A 108 25.30 -20.89 -3.55
CA GLY A 108 25.16 -19.61 -4.22
C GLY A 108 23.83 -19.40 -4.94
N PHE A 109 22.88 -20.33 -4.83
CA PHE A 109 21.52 -20.06 -5.28
C PHE A 109 20.84 -19.10 -4.30
N VAL A 110 20.66 -17.85 -4.72
CA VAL A 110 19.94 -16.81 -4.00
C VAL A 110 18.72 -16.41 -4.80
N LEU A 111 17.65 -16.04 -4.09
CA LEU A 111 16.47 -15.50 -4.76
C LEU A 111 16.73 -14.03 -5.09
N HIS A 112 16.73 -13.72 -6.38
CA HIS A 112 16.71 -12.35 -6.87
C HIS A 112 15.28 -12.04 -7.30
N ASP A 113 14.70 -10.96 -6.77
CA ASP A 113 13.35 -10.51 -7.11
C ASP A 113 12.23 -11.54 -6.83
N ILE A 114 12.15 -12.02 -5.60
CA ILE A 114 10.88 -12.60 -5.19
C ILE A 114 9.89 -11.45 -5.11
N PRO A 115 8.76 -11.51 -5.83
CA PRO A 115 7.67 -10.63 -5.49
C PRO A 115 7.33 -10.90 -4.02
N ALA A 116 7.69 -9.97 -3.14
CA ALA A 116 7.16 -9.98 -1.80
C ALA A 116 5.64 -10.09 -1.99
N ASN A 117 5.01 -11.14 -1.43
CA ASN A 117 3.58 -11.20 -1.23
C ASN A 117 2.71 -12.00 -2.21
N THR A 118 3.02 -13.27 -2.40
CA THR A 118 1.95 -14.26 -2.59
C THR A 118 0.95 -14.26 -1.42
N ASP A 119 1.37 -13.82 -0.25
CA ASP A 119 0.55 -13.69 0.95
C ASP A 119 -0.63 -12.74 0.80
N THR A 120 -0.43 -11.58 0.16
CA THR A 120 -1.49 -10.58 -0.03
C THR A 120 -2.63 -11.12 -0.90
N ILE A 121 -2.34 -11.95 -1.90
CA ILE A 121 -3.38 -12.60 -2.71
C ILE A 121 -4.14 -13.64 -1.90
N LEU A 122 -3.43 -14.45 -1.14
CA LEU A 122 -4.06 -15.47 -0.29
C LEU A 122 -4.98 -14.82 0.74
N GLU A 123 -4.53 -13.74 1.37
CA GLU A 123 -5.36 -12.93 2.27
C GLU A 123 -6.58 -12.36 1.55
N ALA A 124 -6.40 -11.75 0.37
CA ALA A 124 -7.48 -11.20 -0.42
C ALA A 124 -8.53 -12.27 -0.80
N ARG A 125 -8.07 -13.46 -1.20
CA ARG A 125 -8.95 -14.59 -1.54
C ARG A 125 -9.67 -15.16 -0.31
N THR A 126 -8.96 -15.33 0.80
CA THR A 126 -9.51 -15.85 2.06
C THR A 126 -10.60 -14.92 2.60
N ARG A 127 -10.39 -13.60 2.49
CA ARG A 127 -11.34 -12.58 2.93
C ARG A 127 -12.40 -12.25 1.90
N ASN A 128 -12.20 -12.71 0.67
CA ASN A 128 -13.00 -12.34 -0.50
C ASN A 128 -13.15 -10.80 -0.64
N ASN A 129 -12.07 -10.08 -0.36
CA ASN A 129 -12.06 -8.62 -0.34
C ASN A 129 -10.69 -8.07 -0.79
N LEU A 130 -10.62 -6.77 -1.11
CA LEU A 130 -9.36 -6.10 -1.37
C LEU A 130 -8.55 -6.00 -0.07
N VAL A 131 -7.30 -6.40 -0.17
CA VAL A 131 -6.32 -6.32 0.92
C VAL A 131 -5.14 -5.46 0.49
N LEU A 132 -4.77 -4.53 1.35
CA LEU A 132 -3.55 -3.73 1.28
C LEU A 132 -2.66 -4.11 2.45
N GLU A 133 -1.46 -4.47 2.16
CA GLU A 133 -0.45 -4.78 3.14
C GLU A 133 0.69 -3.78 3.02
N PHE A 134 1.20 -3.33 4.15
CA PHE A 134 2.41 -2.52 4.15
C PHE A 134 3.37 -2.95 5.25
N ALA A 135 4.65 -2.82 4.95
CA ALA A 135 5.73 -2.99 5.89
C ALA A 135 6.49 -1.66 6.03
N VAL A 136 6.87 -1.36 7.25
CA VAL A 136 7.67 -0.19 7.60
C VAL A 136 8.82 -0.66 8.45
N GLU A 137 10.03 -0.36 8.04
CA GLU A 137 11.21 -0.66 8.84
C GLU A 137 12.01 0.63 9.06
N PRO A 138 11.91 1.24 10.23
CA PRO A 138 12.91 2.21 10.64
C PRO A 138 14.25 1.48 10.87
N PRO A 139 15.39 2.08 10.51
CA PRO A 139 16.71 1.42 10.59
C PRO A 139 17.05 0.83 11.97
N GLU A 140 16.48 1.41 13.02
CA GLU A 140 16.69 0.97 14.40
C GLU A 140 15.78 -0.20 14.81
N ALA A 141 14.77 -0.51 14.02
CA ALA A 141 13.76 -1.54 14.30
C ALA A 141 14.01 -2.86 13.55
N ALA A 142 14.92 -2.87 12.58
CA ALA A 142 15.27 -4.08 11.82
C ALA A 142 15.67 -5.25 12.71
N GLU A 143 16.34 -4.95 13.85
CA GLU A 143 16.74 -5.96 14.83
C GLU A 143 15.66 -6.29 15.89
N LYS A 144 14.66 -5.43 16.08
CA LYS A 144 13.71 -5.55 17.21
C LYS A 144 12.27 -5.77 16.82
N HIS A 145 11.94 -5.71 15.55
CA HIS A 145 10.55 -5.81 15.04
C HIS A 145 9.58 -4.87 15.79
N GLN A 146 10.02 -3.65 16.11
CA GLN A 146 9.26 -2.67 16.88
C GLN A 146 9.18 -1.35 16.12
N ILE A 147 8.03 -0.72 16.13
CA ILE A 147 7.81 0.63 15.63
C ILE A 147 7.17 1.48 16.72
N HIS A 148 7.53 2.75 16.80
CA HIS A 148 6.85 3.67 17.68
C HIS A 148 5.37 3.83 17.29
N ALA A 149 4.47 3.74 18.26
CA ALA A 149 3.03 3.86 18.02
C ALA A 149 2.66 5.15 17.28
N GLY A 150 3.34 6.27 17.58
CA GLY A 150 3.13 7.53 16.88
C GLY A 150 3.54 7.47 15.39
N THR A 151 4.64 6.81 15.08
CA THR A 151 5.09 6.63 13.68
C THR A 151 4.10 5.75 12.92
N LEU A 152 3.62 4.66 13.52
CA LEU A 152 2.60 3.82 12.90
C LEU A 152 1.29 4.58 12.67
N ALA A 153 0.81 5.29 13.69
CA ALA A 153 -0.43 6.08 13.59
C ALA A 153 -0.32 7.15 12.49
N GLY A 154 0.82 7.86 12.43
CA GLY A 154 1.09 8.85 11.38
C GLY A 154 1.10 8.22 9.99
N LEU A 155 1.76 7.07 9.82
CA LEU A 155 1.77 6.38 8.54
C LEU A 155 0.36 5.95 8.09
N LEU A 156 -0.42 5.34 8.98
CA LEU A 156 -1.80 4.94 8.71
C LEU A 156 -2.64 6.14 8.27
N LEU A 157 -2.47 7.28 8.94
CA LEU A 157 -3.16 8.51 8.59
C LEU A 157 -2.77 9.01 7.20
N HIS A 158 -1.47 9.09 6.88
CA HIS A 158 -0.99 9.54 5.58
C HIS A 158 -1.42 8.60 4.44
N LEU A 159 -1.37 7.28 4.64
CA LEU A 159 -1.86 6.30 3.67
C LEU A 159 -3.39 6.45 3.45
N GLN A 160 -4.17 6.54 4.52
CA GLN A 160 -5.62 6.72 4.42
C GLN A 160 -5.97 8.04 3.72
N THR A 161 -5.23 9.10 4.01
CA THR A 161 -5.40 10.41 3.36
C THR A 161 -5.06 10.34 1.87
N LEU A 162 -3.96 9.67 1.50
CA LEU A 162 -3.57 9.48 0.11
C LEU A 162 -4.65 8.69 -0.66
N VAL A 163 -5.14 7.59 -0.09
CA VAL A 163 -6.20 6.78 -0.68
C VAL A 163 -7.50 7.56 -0.84
N LYS A 164 -7.90 8.35 0.16
CA LYS A 164 -9.08 9.21 0.09
C LYS A 164 -9.02 10.21 -1.08
N HIS A 165 -7.87 10.87 -1.27
CA HIS A 165 -7.72 11.83 -2.36
C HIS A 165 -7.61 11.14 -3.73
N ALA A 166 -6.96 9.99 -3.80
CA ALA A 166 -6.92 9.16 -5.02
C ALA A 166 -8.33 8.69 -5.41
N TYR A 167 -9.12 8.24 -4.44
CA TYR A 167 -10.52 7.84 -4.64
C TYR A 167 -11.38 9.01 -5.15
N SER A 168 -11.30 10.18 -4.50
CA SER A 168 -12.03 11.37 -4.92
C SER A 168 -11.66 11.80 -6.35
N THR A 169 -10.39 11.66 -6.72
CA THR A 169 -9.91 11.94 -8.08
C THR A 169 -10.43 10.91 -9.08
N ALA A 170 -10.41 9.61 -8.72
CA ALA A 170 -10.96 8.55 -9.55
C ALA A 170 -12.46 8.74 -9.82
N LEU A 171 -13.23 9.12 -8.81
CA LEU A 171 -14.66 9.41 -8.97
C LEU A 171 -14.93 10.58 -9.92
N ARG A 172 -14.12 11.63 -9.88
CA ARG A 172 -14.29 12.80 -10.76
C ARG A 172 -14.09 12.44 -12.23
N ASP A 173 -13.18 11.52 -12.52
CA ASP A 173 -12.86 11.09 -13.90
C ASP A 173 -13.85 10.07 -14.45
N MET A 174 -14.71 9.49 -13.60
CA MET A 174 -15.77 8.61 -14.07
C MET A 174 -16.88 9.37 -14.80
N PRO A 175 -17.44 8.83 -15.88
CA PRO A 175 -18.62 9.39 -16.53
C PRO A 175 -19.77 9.57 -15.53
N VAL A 176 -20.49 10.70 -15.61
CA VAL A 176 -21.55 11.07 -14.66
C VAL A 176 -22.61 9.96 -14.47
N GLY A 177 -22.88 9.13 -15.48
CA GLY A 177 -23.82 8.00 -15.38
C GLY A 177 -23.24 6.74 -14.70
N SER A 178 -21.94 6.66 -14.52
CA SER A 178 -21.25 5.51 -13.87
C SER A 178 -20.96 5.74 -12.39
N ARG A 179 -21.21 6.94 -11.88
CA ARG A 179 -21.07 7.28 -10.47
C ARG A 179 -22.19 6.61 -9.67
N ARG A 180 -22.09 5.31 -9.50
CA ARG A 180 -22.99 4.59 -8.60
C ARG A 180 -22.64 5.00 -7.18
N ASN A 181 -23.59 5.31 -6.33
CA ASN A 181 -23.57 5.42 -4.83
C ASN A 181 -22.21 5.35 -4.07
N TYR A 182 -21.11 5.69 -4.77
CA TYR A 182 -19.75 5.73 -4.22
C TYR A 182 -19.47 7.03 -3.45
N ASP A 183 -20.51 7.86 -3.24
CA ASP A 183 -20.40 9.16 -2.56
C ASP A 183 -20.11 9.03 -1.05
N ALA A 184 -20.12 7.82 -0.52
CA ALA A 184 -19.78 7.63 0.88
C ALA A 184 -18.24 7.64 1.05
N ILE A 185 -17.74 8.59 1.82
CA ILE A 185 -16.33 8.64 2.30
C ILE A 185 -15.92 7.27 2.88
N ASP A 186 -16.86 6.55 3.45
CA ASP A 186 -16.68 5.21 4.03
C ASP A 186 -16.24 4.15 3.00
N ALA A 187 -16.51 4.36 1.70
CA ALA A 187 -16.14 3.41 0.65
C ALA A 187 -14.62 3.31 0.41
N CYS A 188 -13.85 4.29 0.85
CA CYS A 188 -12.39 4.31 0.71
C CYS A 188 -11.65 4.04 2.04
N LEU A 189 -12.36 3.61 3.08
CA LEU A 189 -11.76 3.29 4.37
C LEU A 189 -11.19 1.88 4.39
N PHE A 190 -10.17 1.71 5.21
CA PHE A 190 -9.60 0.41 5.55
C PHE A 190 -9.85 0.07 7.02
N ASN A 191 -10.06 -1.20 7.26
CA ASN A 191 -10.00 -1.80 8.59
C ASN A 191 -8.61 -2.39 8.82
N VAL A 192 -8.03 -2.14 9.98
CA VAL A 192 -6.78 -2.81 10.38
C VAL A 192 -7.12 -4.23 10.79
N VAL A 193 -6.48 -5.19 10.16
CA VAL A 193 -6.62 -6.61 10.49
C VAL A 193 -5.44 -7.02 11.35
N ILE A 194 -5.71 -7.72 12.46
CA ILE A 194 -4.65 -8.26 13.32
C ILE A 194 -4.02 -9.44 12.56
N PRO A 195 -2.73 -9.37 12.21
CA PRO A 195 -2.08 -10.48 11.52
C PRO A 195 -2.04 -11.71 12.40
N ALA A 196 -2.34 -12.87 11.81
CA ALA A 196 -2.38 -14.15 12.53
C ALA A 196 -0.98 -14.73 12.83
N ALA A 197 0.11 -14.11 12.36
CA ALA A 197 1.47 -14.62 12.50
C ALA A 197 2.43 -13.60 13.12
N PRO A 198 3.26 -13.97 14.09
CA PRO A 198 4.35 -13.15 14.57
C PRO A 198 5.49 -13.12 13.53
N GLY A 199 6.03 -11.98 13.24
CA GLY A 199 7.18 -11.76 12.35
C GLY A 199 7.02 -10.44 11.61
N SER A 200 8.03 -9.68 11.34
CA SER A 200 8.12 -8.35 10.74
C SER A 200 6.96 -7.38 11.08
N PHE A 201 7.24 -6.10 11.14
CA PHE A 201 6.19 -5.10 11.41
C PHE A 201 5.33 -4.89 10.15
N ARG A 202 4.46 -5.85 9.92
CA ARG A 202 3.55 -5.95 8.79
C ARG A 202 2.14 -5.58 9.26
N VAL A 203 1.53 -4.62 8.60
CA VAL A 203 0.13 -4.25 8.86
C VAL A 203 -0.70 -4.64 7.66
N VAL A 204 -1.74 -5.41 7.91
CA VAL A 204 -2.72 -5.80 6.90
C VAL A 204 -3.96 -4.94 7.07
N LEU A 205 -4.36 -4.31 6.00
CA LEU A 205 -5.56 -3.50 5.88
C LEU A 205 -6.54 -4.19 4.94
N GLU A 206 -7.78 -4.29 5.36
CA GLU A 206 -8.87 -4.81 4.55
C GLU A 206 -9.80 -3.66 4.17
N ALA A 207 -10.28 -3.62 2.93
CA ALA A 207 -11.27 -2.64 2.51
C ALA A 207 -12.52 -2.73 3.39
N ALA A 208 -13.01 -1.58 3.87
CA ALA A 208 -14.22 -1.54 4.70
C ALA A 208 -15.49 -1.88 3.90
N SER A 209 -15.45 -1.68 2.58
CA SER A 209 -16.55 -2.01 1.66
C SER A 209 -16.19 -3.20 0.77
N ALA A 210 -17.12 -4.13 0.61
CA ALA A 210 -16.96 -5.22 -0.35
C ALA A 210 -16.99 -4.70 -1.81
N PRO A 211 -16.31 -5.39 -2.76
CA PRO A 211 -16.42 -5.09 -4.16
C PRO A 211 -17.89 -5.23 -4.65
N ASP A 212 -18.22 -4.55 -5.72
CA ASP A 212 -19.55 -4.64 -6.33
C ASP A 212 -19.79 -6.04 -6.94
N VAL A 213 -21.02 -6.27 -7.43
CA VAL A 213 -21.42 -7.56 -8.06
C VAL A 213 -20.60 -7.92 -9.31
N PHE A 214 -19.84 -6.98 -9.87
CA PHE A 214 -18.92 -7.20 -10.98
C PHE A 214 -17.47 -7.40 -10.51
N GLY A 215 -17.23 -7.41 -9.19
CA GLY A 215 -15.91 -7.53 -8.60
C GLY A 215 -15.04 -6.29 -8.81
N VAL A 216 -15.62 -5.14 -9.11
CA VAL A 216 -14.90 -3.88 -9.24
C VAL A 216 -15.04 -3.11 -7.92
N SER A 217 -13.93 -2.77 -7.31
CA SER A 217 -13.88 -1.88 -6.16
C SER A 217 -13.48 -0.48 -6.63
N ALA A 218 -14.20 0.53 -6.18
CA ALA A 218 -13.76 1.91 -6.40
C ALA A 218 -12.40 2.19 -5.72
N LEU A 219 -12.09 1.43 -4.69
CA LEU A 219 -10.82 1.46 -4.00
C LEU A 219 -9.67 0.95 -4.89
N SER A 220 -9.91 -0.07 -5.75
CA SER A 220 -8.93 -0.53 -6.74
C SER A 220 -8.50 0.59 -7.68
N LEU A 221 -9.45 1.38 -8.17
CA LEU A 221 -9.16 2.51 -9.04
C LEU A 221 -8.33 3.59 -8.31
N ALA A 222 -8.58 3.78 -7.02
CA ALA A 222 -7.78 4.69 -6.21
C ALA A 222 -6.34 4.17 -6.04
N LEU A 223 -6.17 2.88 -5.74
CA LEU A 223 -4.85 2.27 -5.59
C LEU A 223 -4.08 2.25 -6.90
N GLU A 224 -4.72 1.95 -8.04
CA GLU A 224 -4.10 2.04 -9.37
C GLU A 224 -3.55 3.45 -9.67
N ARG A 225 -4.23 4.50 -9.21
CA ARG A 225 -3.69 5.87 -9.32
C ARG A 225 -2.50 6.14 -8.42
N ILE A 226 -2.51 5.57 -7.23
CA ILE A 226 -1.39 5.64 -6.31
C ILE A 226 -0.20 4.89 -6.90
N ASP A 227 -0.42 3.72 -7.48
CA ASP A 227 0.61 2.91 -8.13
C ASP A 227 1.41 3.73 -9.16
N CYS A 228 0.75 4.55 -9.98
CA CYS A 228 1.42 5.40 -10.96
C CYS A 228 2.49 6.31 -10.34
N PHE A 229 2.33 6.75 -9.09
CA PHE A 229 3.35 7.55 -8.41
C PHE A 229 4.54 6.72 -7.93
N PHE A 230 4.32 5.45 -7.61
CA PHE A 230 5.33 4.55 -7.09
C PHE A 230 6.05 3.74 -8.15
N GLU A 231 5.46 3.54 -9.33
CA GLU A 231 6.08 2.81 -10.46
C GLU A 231 7.40 3.44 -10.92
N HIS A 232 7.53 4.74 -10.77
CA HIS A 232 8.68 5.51 -11.27
C HIS A 232 9.52 6.17 -10.17
N VAL A 233 9.49 5.65 -8.94
CA VAL A 233 10.26 6.22 -7.81
C VAL A 233 11.78 6.30 -8.05
N ASN A 234 12.30 5.44 -8.93
CA ASN A 234 13.69 5.45 -9.37
C ASN A 234 13.98 6.51 -10.44
N GLU A 235 12.96 7.13 -10.99
CA GLU A 235 13.03 8.12 -12.07
C GLU A 235 12.39 9.44 -11.62
N PRO A 236 13.07 10.24 -10.77
CA PRO A 236 12.47 11.42 -10.14
C PRO A 236 11.85 12.41 -11.14
N LYS A 237 12.45 12.57 -12.32
CA LYS A 237 11.93 13.46 -13.37
C LYS A 237 10.59 12.96 -13.92
N GLN A 238 10.46 11.67 -14.15
CA GLN A 238 9.21 11.05 -14.64
C GLN A 238 8.13 11.09 -13.57
N THR A 239 8.47 10.75 -12.32
CA THR A 239 7.55 10.92 -11.19
C THR A 239 7.04 12.35 -11.08
N VAL A 240 7.92 13.35 -11.24
CA VAL A 240 7.52 14.78 -11.22
C VAL A 240 6.51 15.09 -12.32
N GLU A 241 6.69 14.60 -13.54
CA GLU A 241 5.73 14.85 -14.62
C GLU A 241 4.37 14.17 -14.34
N ILE A 242 4.37 12.94 -13.80
CA ILE A 242 3.15 12.25 -13.38
C ILE A 242 2.44 13.03 -12.27
N VAL A 243 3.19 13.44 -11.24
CA VAL A 243 2.62 14.21 -10.12
C VAL A 243 2.09 15.57 -10.59
N LYS A 244 2.76 16.23 -11.55
CA LYS A 244 2.26 17.47 -12.17
C LYS A 244 0.97 17.26 -12.96
N ALA A 245 0.83 16.13 -13.65
CA ALA A 245 -0.40 15.79 -14.36
C ALA A 245 -1.58 15.57 -13.40
N HIS A 246 -1.28 15.16 -12.15
CA HIS A 246 -2.25 14.92 -11.08
C HIS A 246 -2.20 16.00 -9.98
N LYS A 247 -1.86 17.26 -10.33
CA LYS A 247 -1.87 18.37 -9.36
C LYS A 247 -3.16 18.38 -8.56
N GLY A 248 -3.05 18.81 -7.29
CA GLY A 248 -4.18 18.92 -6.39
C GLY A 248 -3.97 18.11 -5.12
N HIS A 249 -5.06 17.81 -4.44
CA HIS A 249 -5.02 17.18 -3.12
C HIS A 249 -4.31 15.82 -3.11
N LEU A 250 -4.44 15.04 -4.19
CA LEU A 250 -3.74 13.76 -4.34
C LEU A 250 -2.22 13.95 -4.37
N ALA A 251 -1.72 14.86 -5.20
CA ALA A 251 -0.30 15.17 -5.28
C ALA A 251 0.24 15.74 -3.95
N GLY A 252 -0.55 16.58 -3.29
CA GLY A 252 -0.24 17.10 -1.96
C GLY A 252 -0.14 16.01 -0.90
N ALA A 253 -1.08 15.05 -0.90
CA ALA A 253 -1.06 13.92 0.02
C ALA A 253 0.16 13.00 -0.22
N TYR A 254 0.52 12.75 -1.49
CA TYR A 254 1.72 12.00 -1.83
C TYR A 254 2.99 12.68 -1.31
N LEU A 255 3.13 13.99 -1.52
CA LEU A 255 4.28 14.75 -1.01
C LEU A 255 4.35 14.72 0.52
N ARG A 256 3.21 14.80 1.22
CA ARG A 256 3.16 14.68 2.69
C ARG A 256 3.62 13.30 3.15
N LEU A 257 3.17 12.22 2.50
CA LEU A 257 3.64 10.87 2.80
C LEU A 257 5.16 10.75 2.60
N LEU A 258 5.72 11.25 1.50
CA LEU A 258 7.17 11.22 1.27
C LEU A 258 7.94 11.99 2.36
N ARG A 259 7.47 13.18 2.76
CA ARG A 259 8.06 13.95 3.85
C ARG A 259 8.02 13.19 5.16
N PHE A 260 6.89 12.56 5.46
CA PHE A 260 6.75 11.72 6.66
C PHE A 260 7.79 10.58 6.67
N LEU A 261 8.03 9.91 5.53
CA LEU A 261 9.06 8.86 5.43
C LEU A 261 10.47 9.42 5.69
N VAL A 262 10.77 10.61 5.17
CA VAL A 262 12.06 11.28 5.38
C VAL A 262 12.25 11.67 6.85
N ASP A 263 11.24 12.31 7.47
CA ASP A 263 11.29 12.83 8.83
C ASP A 263 11.40 11.72 9.87
N ASN A 264 10.78 10.57 9.61
CA ASN A 264 10.84 9.41 10.49
C ASN A 264 11.98 8.43 10.13
N ASN A 265 12.85 8.79 9.19
CA ASN A 265 13.97 7.95 8.75
C ASN A 265 13.53 6.51 8.42
N THR A 266 12.44 6.36 7.69
CA THR A 266 11.84 5.05 7.41
C THR A 266 11.69 4.82 5.92
N TYR A 267 11.55 3.54 5.51
CA TYR A 267 11.11 3.19 4.19
C TYR A 267 9.69 2.62 4.22
N LEU A 268 9.02 2.63 3.10
CA LEU A 268 7.70 2.04 2.92
C LEU A 268 7.78 0.97 1.84
N SER A 269 7.29 -0.21 2.18
CA SER A 269 6.94 -1.24 1.20
C SER A 269 5.44 -1.49 1.32
N TYR A 270 4.70 -1.48 0.21
CA TYR A 270 3.31 -1.86 0.22
C TYR A 270 2.97 -2.79 -0.93
N SER A 271 1.96 -3.58 -0.70
CA SER A 271 1.46 -4.56 -1.65
C SER A 271 -0.05 -4.65 -1.52
N TRP A 272 -0.75 -4.76 -2.63
CA TRP A 272 -2.19 -4.94 -2.58
C TRP A 272 -2.68 -5.94 -3.61
N ALA A 273 -3.81 -6.56 -3.32
CA ALA A 273 -4.46 -7.50 -4.21
C ALA A 273 -5.97 -7.50 -4.04
N GLU A 274 -6.65 -7.87 -5.11
CA GLU A 274 -8.03 -8.31 -5.12
C GLU A 274 -8.09 -9.84 -5.27
N PRO A 275 -9.20 -10.49 -4.87
CA PRO A 275 -9.35 -11.95 -4.97
C PRO A 275 -9.10 -12.52 -6.36
N LYS A 276 -9.39 -11.74 -7.42
CA LYS A 276 -9.23 -12.12 -8.83
C LYS A 276 -7.81 -11.96 -9.38
N PHE A 277 -6.90 -11.31 -8.65
CA PHE A 277 -5.54 -11.09 -9.13
C PHE A 277 -4.76 -12.40 -9.20
N GLN A 278 -3.87 -12.50 -10.19
CA GLN A 278 -2.90 -13.58 -10.29
C GLN A 278 -1.61 -13.24 -9.55
N ASN A 279 -1.18 -11.98 -9.61
CA ASN A 279 -0.04 -11.45 -8.92
C ASN A 279 -0.43 -10.20 -8.14
N PRO A 280 0.11 -9.98 -6.93
CA PRO A 280 -0.14 -8.76 -6.19
C PRO A 280 0.57 -7.59 -6.89
N LYS A 281 0.05 -6.40 -6.69
CA LYS A 281 0.78 -5.17 -6.97
C LYS A 281 1.71 -4.90 -5.79
N HIS A 282 2.97 -4.63 -6.07
CA HIS A 282 3.98 -4.40 -5.03
C HIS A 282 4.87 -3.22 -5.38
N TYR A 283 5.10 -2.35 -4.41
CA TYR A 283 5.91 -1.15 -4.54
C TYR A 283 6.71 -0.89 -3.27
N SER A 284 7.86 -0.25 -3.42
CA SER A 284 8.68 0.17 -2.28
C SER A 284 9.30 1.54 -2.53
N VAL A 285 9.49 2.28 -1.46
CA VAL A 285 10.18 3.58 -1.46
C VAL A 285 11.18 3.60 -0.33
N SER A 286 12.45 3.65 -0.67
CA SER A 286 13.53 3.86 0.29
C SER A 286 13.58 5.31 0.76
N LYS A 287 14.23 5.56 1.89
CA LYS A 287 14.48 6.92 2.37
C LYS A 287 15.20 7.79 1.32
N THR A 288 16.22 7.23 0.66
CA THR A 288 17.01 7.96 -0.34
C THR A 288 16.15 8.40 -1.52
N GLN A 289 15.27 7.52 -1.99
CA GLN A 289 14.30 7.84 -3.03
C GLN A 289 13.30 8.90 -2.55
N ALA A 290 12.78 8.76 -1.32
CA ALA A 290 11.88 9.76 -0.74
C ALA A 290 12.52 11.14 -0.63
N VAL A 291 13.78 11.25 -0.16
CA VAL A 291 14.53 12.50 -0.10
C VAL A 291 14.65 13.14 -1.48
N SER A 292 15.09 12.37 -2.48
CA SER A 292 15.23 12.86 -3.85
C SER A 292 13.89 13.38 -4.41
N LEU A 293 12.81 12.62 -4.22
CA LEU A 293 11.47 13.02 -4.69
C LEU A 293 10.95 14.26 -3.97
N VAL A 294 11.16 14.37 -2.66
CA VAL A 294 10.77 15.57 -1.89
C VAL A 294 11.50 16.82 -2.38
N GLU A 295 12.81 16.72 -2.68
CA GLU A 295 13.59 17.85 -3.24
C GLU A 295 13.00 18.31 -4.58
N TYR A 296 12.74 17.38 -5.50
CA TYR A 296 12.17 17.72 -6.81
C TYR A 296 10.74 18.28 -6.71
N LEU A 297 9.87 17.66 -5.91
CA LEU A 297 8.46 18.02 -5.80
C LEU A 297 8.26 19.33 -5.01
N SER A 298 9.10 19.62 -4.02
CA SER A 298 9.02 20.86 -3.23
C SER A 298 9.28 22.13 -4.05
N GLY A 299 9.94 21.99 -5.20
CA GLY A 299 10.13 23.09 -6.16
C GLY A 299 8.89 23.44 -7.00
N ILE A 300 7.82 22.66 -6.92
CA ILE A 300 6.60 22.86 -7.71
C ILE A 300 5.62 23.73 -6.94
N SER A 301 5.31 24.91 -7.47
CA SER A 301 4.32 25.81 -6.87
C SER A 301 2.92 25.21 -6.88
N ASN A 302 2.20 25.31 -5.76
CA ASN A 302 0.80 24.91 -5.60
C ASN A 302 0.52 23.44 -5.97
N ILE A 303 1.45 22.54 -5.71
CA ILE A 303 1.33 21.12 -6.08
C ILE A 303 0.12 20.44 -5.43
N GLY A 304 -0.22 20.85 -4.20
CA GLY A 304 -1.33 20.32 -3.40
C GLY A 304 -2.62 21.13 -3.47
N ALA A 305 -2.69 22.17 -4.31
CA ALA A 305 -3.84 23.03 -4.40
C ALA A 305 -4.76 22.64 -5.56
N GLU A 306 -6.08 22.76 -5.34
CA GLU A 306 -7.10 22.51 -6.36
C GLU A 306 -7.92 23.77 -6.64
N THR A 307 -8.34 23.94 -7.90
CA THR A 307 -9.31 24.97 -8.24
C THR A 307 -10.72 24.41 -8.05
N VAL A 308 -11.51 25.06 -7.23
CA VAL A 308 -12.92 24.71 -6.97
C VAL A 308 -13.82 25.87 -7.36
N ILE A 309 -14.96 25.56 -7.96
CA ILE A 309 -15.98 26.56 -8.31
C ILE A 309 -17.15 26.37 -7.36
N LEU A 310 -17.51 27.44 -6.67
CA LEU A 310 -18.59 27.45 -5.69
C LEU A 310 -19.71 28.37 -6.18
N HIS A 311 -20.90 27.83 -6.27
CA HIS A 311 -22.09 28.58 -6.63
C HIS A 311 -22.94 28.80 -5.38
N GLY A 312 -23.28 30.06 -5.08
CA GLY A 312 -24.07 30.33 -3.87
C GLY A 312 -24.51 31.80 -3.70
N VAL A 313 -25.22 32.06 -2.62
CA VAL A 313 -25.67 33.41 -2.23
C VAL A 313 -24.63 34.00 -1.28
N LEU A 314 -24.13 35.17 -1.58
CA LEU A 314 -23.18 35.88 -0.72
C LEU A 314 -23.84 36.24 0.62
N ASP A 315 -23.30 35.69 1.70
CA ASP A 315 -23.77 35.93 3.08
C ASP A 315 -22.94 37.02 3.80
N LYS A 316 -21.61 36.99 3.54
CA LYS A 316 -20.69 37.95 4.16
C LYS A 316 -19.55 38.30 3.20
N ALA A 317 -19.15 39.59 3.20
CA ALA A 317 -17.94 40.07 2.57
C ALA A 317 -17.31 41.17 3.45
N ASP A 318 -16.14 40.86 4.01
CA ASP A 318 -15.35 41.81 4.82
C ASP A 318 -14.14 42.26 4.03
N ARG A 319 -14.16 43.51 3.57
CA ARG A 319 -13.07 44.10 2.77
C ARG A 319 -11.81 44.36 3.59
N GLY A 320 -11.97 44.63 4.89
CA GLY A 320 -10.85 44.97 5.77
C GLY A 320 -9.97 43.72 6.03
N ASN A 321 -10.60 42.60 6.29
CA ASN A 321 -9.92 41.34 6.59
C ASN A 321 -9.80 40.43 5.37
N GLY A 322 -10.39 40.81 4.22
CA GLY A 322 -10.35 39.95 3.00
C GLY A 322 -11.11 38.65 3.14
N THR A 323 -12.08 38.54 4.07
CA THR A 323 -12.84 37.31 4.31
C THR A 323 -14.22 37.38 3.66
N TRP A 324 -14.69 36.21 3.22
CA TRP A 324 -16.01 36.08 2.59
C TRP A 324 -16.70 34.80 3.04
N ARG A 325 -18.05 34.78 2.89
CA ARG A 325 -18.86 33.58 3.09
C ARG A 325 -19.99 33.56 2.07
N ILE A 326 -20.17 32.37 1.46
CA ILE A 326 -21.32 32.09 0.59
C ILE A 326 -22.12 30.93 1.13
N ILE A 327 -23.42 30.92 0.88
CA ILE A 327 -24.31 29.81 1.18
C ILE A 327 -24.54 29.06 -0.13
N THR A 328 -23.98 27.86 -0.23
CA THR A 328 -24.23 26.94 -1.32
C THR A 328 -25.47 26.10 -1.06
N GLU A 329 -25.83 25.20 -1.97
CA GLU A 329 -26.99 24.30 -1.76
C GLU A 329 -26.69 23.27 -0.63
N GLU A 330 -25.44 22.97 -0.37
CA GLU A 330 -25.05 21.96 0.63
C GLU A 330 -24.73 22.58 2.00
N ALA A 331 -24.01 23.70 2.03
CA ALA A 331 -23.54 24.32 3.27
C ALA A 331 -23.10 25.78 3.11
N GLY A 332 -22.90 26.46 4.24
CA GLY A 332 -22.21 27.73 4.28
C GLY A 332 -20.69 27.56 4.17
N VAL A 333 -20.08 28.12 3.14
CA VAL A 333 -18.65 28.02 2.85
C VAL A 333 -18.00 29.38 3.07
N SER A 334 -16.87 29.40 3.81
CA SER A 334 -16.09 30.60 4.10
C SER A 334 -14.70 30.51 3.52
N GLY A 335 -14.14 31.65 3.13
CA GLY A 335 -12.77 31.73 2.62
C GLY A 335 -12.19 33.11 2.77
N GLN A 336 -11.03 33.32 2.20
CA GLN A 336 -10.28 34.58 2.26
C GLN A 336 -9.65 34.93 0.91
N ILE A 337 -9.12 36.11 0.81
CA ILE A 337 -8.37 36.59 -0.36
C ILE A 337 -6.89 36.53 -0.03
N LYS A 338 -6.06 36.02 -0.97
CA LYS A 338 -4.59 36.20 -0.89
C LYS A 338 -4.19 37.65 -1.15
N GLN A 339 -2.99 38.01 -0.73
CA GLN A 339 -2.38 39.33 -0.88
C GLN A 339 -2.30 39.76 -2.35
N HIS A 340 -2.98 40.10 -3.12
CA HIS A 340 -3.11 40.42 -4.55
C HIS A 340 -4.28 39.65 -5.22
N GLY A 341 -5.21 39.11 -4.42
CA GLY A 341 -6.42 38.52 -4.93
C GLY A 341 -7.48 39.57 -5.38
N PRO A 342 -8.61 39.09 -5.91
CA PRO A 342 -9.68 39.95 -6.42
C PRO A 342 -10.31 40.78 -5.30
N SER A 343 -10.73 42.00 -5.65
CA SER A 343 -11.41 42.87 -4.70
C SER A 343 -12.83 42.37 -4.39
N LEU A 344 -13.23 42.36 -3.11
CA LEU A 344 -14.62 42.15 -2.70
C LEU A 344 -15.48 43.42 -2.90
N ALA A 345 -14.91 44.51 -3.46
CA ALA A 345 -15.64 45.75 -3.74
C ALA A 345 -16.70 45.53 -4.82
N GLY A 346 -17.90 45.97 -4.59
CA GLY A 346 -19.00 45.82 -5.54
C GLY A 346 -19.87 44.57 -5.34
N LEU A 347 -19.42 43.61 -4.56
CA LEU A 347 -20.23 42.45 -4.20
C LEU A 347 -21.39 42.88 -3.30
N LYS A 348 -22.61 42.40 -3.60
CA LYS A 348 -23.83 42.70 -2.84
C LYS A 348 -24.26 41.43 -2.06
N ILE A 349 -24.39 41.58 -0.74
CA ILE A 349 -24.90 40.51 0.11
C ILE A 349 -26.34 40.18 -0.32
N GLY A 350 -26.68 38.91 -0.32
CA GLY A 350 -27.96 38.38 -0.79
C GLY A 350 -28.02 38.05 -2.29
N ASN A 351 -27.04 38.46 -3.10
CA ASN A 351 -26.99 38.09 -4.52
C ASN A 351 -26.26 36.78 -4.72
N ARG A 352 -26.55 36.09 -5.84
CA ARG A 352 -25.88 34.86 -6.27
C ARG A 352 -24.60 35.16 -7.03
N TYR A 353 -23.58 34.38 -6.76
CA TYR A 353 -22.27 34.48 -7.40
C TYR A 353 -21.70 33.09 -7.68
N SER A 354 -20.87 33.02 -8.72
CA SER A 354 -19.91 31.95 -8.94
C SER A 354 -18.55 32.42 -8.42
N PHE A 355 -17.98 31.68 -7.47
CA PHE A 355 -16.67 31.95 -6.88
C PHE A 355 -15.69 30.86 -7.35
N THR A 356 -14.67 31.27 -8.14
CA THR A 356 -13.54 30.40 -8.45
C THR A 356 -12.50 30.57 -7.34
N CYS A 357 -12.25 29.49 -6.61
CA CYS A 357 -11.36 29.48 -5.45
C CYS A 357 -10.21 28.52 -5.65
N LEU A 358 -9.05 28.86 -5.10
CA LEU A 358 -7.96 27.92 -4.88
C LEU A 358 -8.15 27.27 -3.51
N GLU A 359 -8.36 25.96 -3.48
CA GLU A 359 -8.46 25.17 -2.26
C GLU A 359 -7.08 24.60 -1.91
N GLU A 360 -6.58 24.92 -0.73
CA GLU A 360 -5.35 24.38 -0.16
C GLU A 360 -5.71 23.55 1.06
N ILE A 361 -5.09 22.38 1.18
CA ILE A 361 -5.23 21.51 2.34
C ILE A 361 -3.90 21.49 3.08
N GLU A 362 -3.93 21.96 4.32
CA GLU A 362 -2.83 21.87 5.27
C GLU A 362 -3.15 20.81 6.32
N GLU A 363 -2.13 20.14 6.81
CA GLU A 363 -2.27 19.20 7.91
C GLU A 363 -1.93 19.92 9.23
N THR A 364 -2.83 19.84 10.20
CA THR A 364 -2.56 20.37 11.55
C THR A 364 -1.60 19.46 12.30
N GLN A 365 -1.00 19.95 13.39
CA GLN A 365 -0.15 19.15 14.27
C GLN A 365 -0.83 17.89 14.83
N GLU A 366 -2.17 17.87 14.83
CA GLU A 366 -2.98 16.73 15.27
C GLU A 366 -3.28 15.73 14.13
N GLY A 367 -2.72 15.94 12.94
CA GLY A 367 -2.93 15.11 11.75
C GLY A 367 -4.30 15.34 11.07
N ARG A 368 -5.03 16.39 11.43
CA ARG A 368 -6.30 16.73 10.79
C ARG A 368 -6.07 17.61 9.58
N GLU A 369 -6.82 17.37 8.52
CA GLU A 369 -6.82 18.24 7.35
C GLU A 369 -7.61 19.52 7.66
N GLN A 370 -6.96 20.66 7.46
CA GLN A 370 -7.57 21.97 7.48
C GLN A 370 -7.63 22.50 6.05
N ARG A 371 -8.84 22.82 5.59
CA ARG A 371 -9.07 23.38 4.26
C ARG A 371 -9.08 24.90 4.33
N SER A 372 -8.34 25.53 3.43
CA SER A 372 -8.29 26.97 3.24
C SER A 372 -8.71 27.31 1.81
N LEU A 373 -9.68 28.19 1.66
CA LEU A 373 -10.21 28.62 0.37
C LEU A 373 -9.78 30.06 0.09
N PHE A 374 -9.10 30.25 -1.03
CA PHE A 374 -8.62 31.53 -1.48
C PHE A 374 -9.37 31.96 -2.75
N LEU A 375 -10.10 33.05 -2.69
CA LEU A 375 -10.83 33.57 -3.85
C LEU A 375 -9.85 34.01 -4.93
N MET A 376 -10.03 33.50 -6.16
CA MET A 376 -9.25 33.84 -7.34
C MET A 376 -10.05 34.73 -8.30
N GLU A 377 -11.35 34.46 -8.41
CA GLU A 377 -12.25 35.19 -9.32
C GLU A 377 -13.69 35.07 -8.83
N HIS A 378 -14.52 36.02 -9.19
CA HIS A 378 -15.96 35.97 -8.90
C HIS A 378 -16.76 36.54 -10.06
N GLU A 379 -17.91 35.95 -10.33
CA GLU A 379 -18.84 36.37 -11.35
C GLU A 379 -20.28 36.42 -10.77
N PRO A 380 -21.09 37.43 -11.13
CA PRO A 380 -22.51 37.41 -10.78
C PRO A 380 -23.24 36.34 -11.61
N MET A 381 -24.19 35.67 -10.99
CA MET A 381 -25.05 34.68 -11.60
C MET A 381 -26.46 35.24 -11.87
#